data_5c0d1e3222c717e330ccee628a49f771
#
_entry.id   5c0d1e3222c717e330ccee628a49f771
#
_cell.length_a   1.000
_cell.length_b   1.000
_cell.length_c   1.000
_cell.angle_alpha   90.00
_cell.angle_beta   90.00
_cell.angle_gamma   90.00
#
_symmetry.space_group_name_H-M   'P 1'
#
loop_
_entity.id
_entity.type
_entity.pdbx_description
1 polymer ?
#
loop_
_entity_poly.entity_id
_entity_poly.type
_entity_poly.pdbx_seq_one_letter_code
_entity_poly.pdbx_strand_id
1 'polypeptide(L)'
;MKRIPESHLELIDGPYTVALSTVMPDGQPQTTPVWCNRKGDCIFINVMKGFRKEKNMRLNPKVSLLVYDTKNPLHNIEIRGLVIEMMEDGAVEHLDELTRLYLGKSDAKFFGDSIPAELQSRYTPVRIKISPTHIRVES
;
A
#
# COMPACT_ATOMS: atom_id res chain seq x y z
N MET A 1 -11.91 4.81 -13.27
CA MET A 1 -11.50 4.49 -11.89
C MET A 1 -12.71 4.50 -10.98
N LYS A 2 -12.82 3.53 -10.11
CA LYS A 2 -13.93 3.44 -9.15
C LYS A 2 -13.69 4.37 -7.97
N ARG A 3 -14.76 4.92 -7.42
CA ARG A 3 -14.72 5.80 -6.26
C ARG A 3 -14.80 4.98 -4.97
N ILE A 4 -13.98 5.36 -3.99
CA ILE A 4 -14.01 4.73 -2.67
C ILE A 4 -15.22 5.28 -1.90
N PRO A 5 -16.12 4.40 -1.41
CA PRO A 5 -17.30 4.86 -0.65
C PRO A 5 -16.90 5.59 0.63
N GLU A 6 -17.59 6.68 0.94
CA GLU A 6 -17.33 7.47 2.15
C GLU A 6 -17.46 6.63 3.43
N SER A 7 -18.36 5.66 3.42
CA SER A 7 -18.60 4.77 4.56
C SER A 7 -17.37 3.96 4.98
N HIS A 8 -16.39 3.82 4.09
CA HIS A 8 -15.20 2.98 4.32
C HIS A 8 -13.88 3.74 4.12
N LEU A 9 -13.94 5.06 3.93
CA LEU A 9 -12.73 5.87 3.72
C LEU A 9 -11.76 5.80 4.90
N GLU A 10 -12.26 5.70 6.12
CA GLU A 10 -11.40 5.63 7.31
C GLU A 10 -10.49 4.41 7.31
N LEU A 11 -10.90 3.32 6.64
CA LEU A 11 -10.07 2.13 6.53
C LEU A 11 -8.84 2.37 5.64
N ILE A 12 -8.98 3.28 4.67
CA ILE A 12 -7.86 3.65 3.78
C ILE A 12 -7.05 4.81 4.37
N ASP A 13 -7.71 5.77 5.01
CA ASP A 13 -7.05 6.97 5.54
C ASP A 13 -6.46 6.75 6.93
N GLY A 14 -6.92 5.75 7.66
CA GLY A 14 -6.40 5.42 8.97
C GLY A 14 -5.19 4.50 8.92
N PRO A 15 -4.50 4.30 10.06
CA PRO A 15 -3.32 3.44 10.11
C PRO A 15 -3.71 1.96 10.22
N TYR A 16 -4.45 1.46 9.25
CA TYR A 16 -4.81 0.04 9.17
C TYR A 16 -3.84 -0.68 8.25
N THR A 17 -3.30 -1.82 8.70
CA THR A 17 -2.47 -2.66 7.84
C THR A 17 -3.29 -3.19 6.68
N VAL A 18 -2.71 -3.14 5.50
CA VAL A 18 -3.35 -3.55 4.24
C VAL A 18 -2.76 -4.88 3.80
N ALA A 19 -3.62 -5.86 3.50
CA ALA A 19 -3.18 -7.08 2.84
C ALA A 19 -3.14 -6.82 1.34
N LEU A 20 -1.94 -6.87 0.76
CA LEU A 20 -1.72 -6.65 -0.67
C LEU A 20 -1.47 -7.99 -1.35
N SER A 21 -2.25 -8.30 -2.37
CA SER A 21 -2.02 -9.46 -3.23
C SER A 21 -1.50 -9.01 -4.59
N THR A 22 -0.40 -9.65 -5.01
CA THR A 22 0.20 -9.50 -6.33
C THR A 22 0.25 -10.86 -7.00
N VAL A 23 0.56 -10.91 -8.30
CA VAL A 23 0.53 -12.13 -9.09
C VAL A 23 1.95 -12.58 -9.39
N MET A 24 2.29 -13.80 -8.95
CA MET A 24 3.58 -14.44 -9.27
C MET A 24 3.66 -14.77 -10.77
N PRO A 25 4.87 -14.95 -11.32
CA PRO A 25 5.03 -15.28 -12.75
C PRO A 25 4.26 -16.53 -13.19
N ASP A 26 4.04 -17.48 -12.29
CA ASP A 26 3.26 -18.70 -12.57
C ASP A 26 1.75 -18.54 -12.35
N GLY A 27 1.32 -17.32 -11.98
CA GLY A 27 -0.09 -17.04 -11.71
C GLY A 27 -0.51 -17.19 -10.26
N GLN A 28 0.36 -17.67 -9.38
CA GLN A 28 0.05 -17.84 -7.96
C GLN A 28 -0.09 -16.45 -7.30
N PRO A 29 -1.20 -16.18 -6.57
CA PRO A 29 -1.27 -14.97 -5.76
C PRO A 29 -0.26 -14.99 -4.61
N GLN A 30 0.38 -13.84 -4.36
CA GLN A 30 1.28 -13.64 -3.22
C GLN A 30 0.72 -12.51 -2.38
N THR A 31 0.57 -12.71 -1.07
CA THR A 31 -0.05 -11.72 -0.20
C THR A 31 0.91 -11.30 0.91
N THR A 32 1.09 -10.00 1.10
CA THR A 32 1.97 -9.42 2.11
C THR A 32 1.31 -8.19 2.75
N PRO A 33 1.69 -7.84 4.00
CA PRO A 33 1.18 -6.61 4.61
C PRO A 33 1.92 -5.39 4.07
N VAL A 34 1.17 -4.31 3.86
CA VAL A 34 1.73 -3.02 3.47
C VAL A 34 0.98 -1.89 4.17
N TRP A 35 1.54 -0.69 4.11
CA TRP A 35 0.88 0.54 4.51
C TRP A 35 0.38 1.26 3.25
N CYS A 36 -0.69 2.04 3.39
CA CYS A 36 -1.21 2.82 2.28
C CYS A 36 -1.67 4.20 2.70
N ASN A 37 -1.77 5.09 1.74
CA ASN A 37 -2.54 6.31 1.82
C ASN A 37 -3.21 6.53 0.46
N ARG A 38 -3.93 7.61 0.31
CA ARG A 38 -4.62 7.89 -0.96
C ARG A 38 -4.53 9.36 -1.33
N LYS A 39 -4.74 9.62 -2.61
CA LYS A 39 -4.95 10.96 -3.15
C LYS A 39 -6.15 10.85 -4.08
N GLY A 40 -7.27 11.47 -3.68
CA GLY A 40 -8.55 11.22 -4.35
C GLY A 40 -8.95 9.75 -4.19
N ASP A 41 -9.20 9.08 -5.29
CA ASP A 41 -9.54 7.65 -5.29
C ASP A 41 -8.36 6.75 -5.65
N CYS A 42 -7.20 7.31 -5.94
CA CYS A 42 -5.98 6.54 -6.17
C CYS A 42 -5.33 6.16 -4.85
N ILE A 43 -4.87 4.92 -4.76
CA ILE A 43 -4.21 4.39 -3.58
C ILE A 43 -2.72 4.33 -3.83
N PHE A 44 -1.95 4.75 -2.82
CA PHE A 44 -0.48 4.72 -2.88
C PHE A 44 0.06 3.78 -1.82
N ILE A 45 0.96 2.92 -2.23
CA ILE A 45 1.74 2.07 -1.33
C ILE A 45 3.22 2.28 -1.63
N ASN A 46 4.08 1.75 -0.76
CA ASN A 46 5.53 1.86 -0.92
C ASN A 46 6.14 0.47 -0.75
N VAL A 47 7.01 0.10 -1.66
CA VAL A 47 7.67 -1.21 -1.64
C VAL A 47 9.16 -1.02 -1.93
N MET A 48 9.98 -2.00 -1.53
CA MET A 48 11.41 -1.94 -1.81
C MET A 48 11.71 -2.56 -3.17
N LYS A 49 12.50 -1.87 -3.98
CA LYS A 49 12.96 -2.36 -5.27
C LYS A 49 13.63 -3.72 -5.10
N GLY A 50 13.28 -4.66 -5.96
CA GLY A 50 13.83 -6.01 -5.92
C GLY A 50 13.08 -6.99 -5.05
N PHE A 51 12.16 -6.53 -4.18
CA PHE A 51 11.31 -7.44 -3.42
C PHE A 51 10.35 -8.17 -4.39
N ARG A 52 9.91 -9.37 -3.99
CA ARG A 52 9.04 -10.19 -4.85
C ARG A 52 7.81 -9.42 -5.32
N LYS A 53 7.12 -8.73 -4.43
CA LYS A 53 5.92 -7.96 -4.80
C LYS A 53 6.22 -6.83 -5.79
N GLU A 54 7.38 -6.20 -5.68
CA GLU A 54 7.78 -5.14 -6.62
C GLU A 54 8.00 -5.73 -8.01
N LYS A 55 8.73 -6.85 -8.08
CA LYS A 55 8.96 -7.57 -9.35
C LYS A 55 7.64 -8.05 -9.95
N ASN A 56 6.74 -8.57 -9.11
CA ASN A 56 5.44 -9.05 -9.56
C ASN A 56 4.62 -7.93 -10.22
N MET A 57 4.59 -6.74 -9.59
CA MET A 57 3.82 -5.62 -10.12
C MET A 57 4.39 -5.05 -11.40
N ARG A 58 5.69 -5.18 -11.64
CA ARG A 58 6.30 -4.77 -12.91
C ARG A 58 5.87 -5.68 -14.06
N LEU A 59 5.68 -6.98 -13.78
CA LEU A 59 5.28 -7.95 -14.79
C LEU A 59 3.77 -8.01 -14.99
N ASN A 60 3.01 -7.82 -13.92
CA ASN A 60 1.55 -7.91 -13.96
C ASN A 60 0.98 -6.79 -13.07
N PRO A 61 0.28 -5.80 -13.67
CA PRO A 61 -0.20 -4.66 -12.91
C PRO A 61 -1.43 -4.95 -12.04
N LYS A 62 -2.02 -6.13 -12.14
CA LYS A 62 -3.21 -6.50 -11.37
C LYS A 62 -2.86 -6.74 -9.92
N VAL A 63 -3.57 -6.06 -9.02
CA VAL A 63 -3.40 -6.20 -7.57
C VAL A 63 -4.75 -6.22 -6.88
N SER A 64 -4.76 -6.75 -5.67
CA SER A 64 -5.91 -6.68 -4.76
C SER A 64 -5.45 -6.23 -3.39
N LEU A 65 -6.29 -5.43 -2.74
CA LEU A 65 -6.05 -4.88 -1.42
C LEU A 65 -7.23 -5.23 -0.52
N LEU A 66 -6.95 -5.65 0.70
CA LEU A 66 -7.98 -5.86 1.71
C LEU A 66 -7.61 -5.08 2.96
N VAL A 67 -8.57 -4.29 3.44
CA VAL A 67 -8.44 -3.59 4.73
C VAL A 67 -9.68 -3.87 5.56
N TYR A 68 -9.49 -4.16 6.83
CA TYR A 68 -10.60 -4.39 7.74
C TYR A 68 -10.34 -3.77 9.10
N ASP A 69 -11.43 -3.41 9.78
CA ASP A 69 -11.37 -2.95 11.15
C ASP A 69 -11.03 -4.16 12.05
N THR A 70 -9.91 -4.08 12.77
CA THR A 70 -9.47 -5.19 13.63
C THR A 70 -10.42 -5.48 14.78
N LYS A 71 -11.26 -4.50 15.18
CA LYS A 71 -12.26 -4.67 16.23
C LYS A 71 -13.58 -5.21 15.69
N ASN A 72 -13.83 -5.05 14.39
CA ASN A 72 -15.01 -5.55 13.71
C ASN A 72 -14.68 -5.92 12.27
N PRO A 73 -14.12 -7.13 12.03
CA PRO A 73 -13.66 -7.52 10.70
C PRO A 73 -14.75 -7.58 9.63
N LEU A 74 -16.04 -7.57 10.02
CA LEU A 74 -17.13 -7.46 9.06
C LEU A 74 -17.15 -6.09 8.38
N HIS A 75 -16.59 -5.07 9.04
CA HIS A 75 -16.38 -3.77 8.41
C HIS A 75 -15.08 -3.82 7.63
N ASN A 76 -15.19 -4.04 6.31
CA ASN A 76 -14.02 -4.24 5.47
C ASN A 76 -14.23 -3.67 4.07
N ILE A 77 -13.13 -3.48 3.36
CA ILE A 77 -13.12 -3.06 1.97
C ILE A 77 -12.11 -3.89 1.20
N GLU A 78 -12.55 -4.43 0.06
CA GLU A 78 -11.68 -5.09 -0.91
C GLU A 78 -11.58 -4.20 -2.15
N ILE A 79 -10.36 -3.91 -2.59
CA ILE A 79 -10.11 -3.10 -3.77
C ILE A 79 -9.28 -3.92 -4.74
N ARG A 80 -9.84 -4.16 -5.93
CA ARG A 80 -9.06 -4.69 -7.05
C ARG A 80 -8.64 -3.50 -7.89
N GLY A 81 -7.41 -3.50 -8.34
CA GLY A 81 -6.92 -2.36 -9.09
C GLY A 81 -5.77 -2.69 -10.02
N LEU A 82 -5.32 -1.66 -10.70
CA LEU A 82 -4.18 -1.73 -11.60
C LEU A 82 -3.10 -0.77 -11.11
N VAL A 83 -1.87 -1.27 -11.07
CA VAL A 83 -0.70 -0.41 -10.88
C VAL A 83 -0.55 0.44 -12.13
N ILE A 84 -0.61 1.76 -11.98
CA ILE A 84 -0.52 2.70 -13.10
C ILE A 84 0.77 3.52 -13.07
N GLU A 85 1.52 3.47 -11.96
CA GLU A 85 2.76 4.22 -11.83
C GLU A 85 3.65 3.55 -10.77
N MET A 86 4.94 3.45 -11.06
CA MET A 86 5.97 2.96 -10.14
C MET A 86 7.14 3.94 -10.21
N MET A 87 7.39 4.70 -9.14
CA MET A 87 8.38 5.78 -9.13
C MET A 87 9.34 5.68 -7.95
N GLU A 88 10.63 5.79 -8.24
CA GLU A 88 11.66 5.94 -7.21
C GLU A 88 11.74 7.39 -6.74
N ASP A 89 11.55 8.35 -7.66
CA ASP A 89 11.55 9.78 -7.33
C ASP A 89 10.41 10.10 -6.37
N GLY A 90 10.74 10.75 -5.26
CA GLY A 90 9.76 11.07 -4.21
C GLY A 90 9.34 9.89 -3.34
N ALA A 91 9.90 8.70 -3.55
CA ALA A 91 9.47 7.50 -2.83
C ALA A 91 9.90 7.49 -1.36
N VAL A 92 11.07 8.06 -1.03
CA VAL A 92 11.52 8.15 0.37
C VAL A 92 10.59 9.09 1.16
N GLU A 93 10.24 10.23 0.59
CA GLU A 93 9.31 11.19 1.20
C GLU A 93 7.95 10.56 1.43
N HIS A 94 7.45 9.80 0.46
CA HIS A 94 6.18 9.08 0.58
C HIS A 94 6.25 8.01 1.68
N LEU A 95 7.34 7.27 1.75
CA LEU A 95 7.54 6.26 2.79
C LEU A 95 7.56 6.89 4.19
N ASP A 96 8.17 8.08 4.31
CA ASP A 96 8.18 8.83 5.56
C ASP A 96 6.78 9.32 5.93
N GLU A 97 5.97 9.75 4.96
CA GLU A 97 4.56 10.11 5.20
C GLU A 97 3.79 8.93 5.77
N LEU A 98 3.95 7.73 5.18
CA LEU A 98 3.30 6.52 5.68
C LEU A 98 3.77 6.18 7.09
N THR A 99 5.06 6.34 7.36
CA THR A 99 5.62 6.07 8.68
C THR A 99 4.99 6.98 9.74
N ARG A 100 4.85 8.27 9.44
CA ARG A 100 4.21 9.23 10.35
C ARG A 100 2.77 8.85 10.63
N LEU A 101 2.03 8.46 9.60
CA LEU A 101 0.63 8.03 9.75
C LEU A 101 0.53 6.77 10.62
N TYR A 102 1.31 5.74 10.31
CA TYR A 102 1.17 4.42 10.93
C TYR A 102 1.78 4.36 12.34
N LEU A 103 2.84 5.12 12.62
CA LEU A 103 3.41 5.21 13.96
C LEU A 103 2.74 6.30 14.82
N GLY A 104 1.95 7.17 14.21
CA GLY A 104 1.32 8.28 14.93
C GLY A 104 2.34 9.30 15.46
N LYS A 105 3.45 9.51 14.75
CA LYS A 105 4.54 10.38 15.16
C LYS A 105 4.86 11.36 14.05
N SER A 106 4.64 12.65 14.28
CA SER A 106 4.64 13.68 13.24
C SER A 106 6.00 13.94 12.57
N ASP A 107 7.09 13.53 13.19
CA ASP A 107 8.46 13.72 12.67
C ASP A 107 9.13 12.40 12.31
N ALA A 108 8.39 11.30 12.29
CA ALA A 108 8.95 9.98 12.03
C ALA A 108 9.54 9.86 10.63
N LYS A 109 10.63 9.10 10.55
CA LYS A 109 11.25 8.69 9.31
C LYS A 109 11.36 7.18 9.29
N PHE A 110 11.08 6.57 8.15
CA PHE A 110 11.12 5.12 8.02
C PHE A 110 12.49 4.56 8.42
N PHE A 111 13.53 5.11 7.79
CA PHE A 111 14.91 4.74 8.15
C PHE A 111 15.33 5.54 9.39
N GLY A 112 15.31 4.87 10.52
CA GLY A 112 15.57 5.44 11.84
C GLY A 112 14.48 5.08 12.84
N ASP A 113 13.21 5.23 12.48
CA ASP A 113 12.10 4.98 13.40
C ASP A 113 11.43 3.62 13.17
N SER A 114 11.38 3.12 11.93
CA SER A 114 10.83 1.79 11.63
C SER A 114 11.89 0.73 11.50
N ILE A 115 13.01 1.04 10.83
CA ILE A 115 14.17 0.15 10.73
C ILE A 115 15.44 0.99 10.97
N PRO A 116 16.57 0.38 11.29
CA PRO A 116 17.82 1.13 11.54
C PRO A 116 18.21 2.03 10.38
N ALA A 117 18.65 3.25 10.70
CA ALA A 117 19.01 4.27 9.71
C ALA A 117 20.12 3.80 8.75
N GLU A 118 21.03 2.94 9.23
CA GLU A 118 22.16 2.41 8.45
C GLU A 118 21.69 1.58 7.26
N LEU A 119 20.47 1.04 7.31
CA LEU A 119 19.94 0.20 6.24
C LEU A 119 19.45 0.99 5.04
N GLN A 120 19.36 2.32 5.13
CA GLN A 120 18.89 3.15 4.02
C GLN A 120 19.71 2.97 2.75
N SER A 121 21.01 2.76 2.87
CA SER A 121 21.89 2.55 1.71
C SER A 121 21.65 1.20 1.00
N ARG A 122 20.92 0.27 1.64
CA ARG A 122 20.66 -1.07 1.10
C ARG A 122 19.34 -1.18 0.36
N TYR A 123 18.44 -0.21 0.54
CA TYR A 123 17.07 -0.30 0.03
C TYR A 123 16.72 0.90 -0.83
N THR A 124 15.99 0.66 -1.88
CA THR A 124 15.46 1.70 -2.77
C THR A 124 13.93 1.64 -2.69
N PRO A 125 13.29 2.57 -1.97
CA PRO A 125 11.84 2.66 -1.96
C PRO A 125 11.27 2.99 -3.33
N VAL A 126 10.11 2.41 -3.63
CA VAL A 126 9.36 2.67 -4.86
C VAL A 126 7.93 3.03 -4.46
N ARG A 127 7.46 4.19 -4.91
CA ARG A 127 6.07 4.60 -4.72
C ARG A 127 5.22 3.99 -5.81
N ILE A 128 4.16 3.28 -5.41
CA ILE A 128 3.26 2.59 -6.31
C ILE A 128 1.92 3.29 -6.28
N LYS A 129 1.42 3.68 -7.45
CA LYS A 129 0.09 4.27 -7.62
C LYS A 129 -0.86 3.24 -8.18
N ILE A 130 -1.98 3.02 -7.49
CA ILE A 130 -2.97 2.00 -7.85
C ILE A 130 -4.29 2.70 -8.16
N SER A 131 -4.85 2.36 -9.33
CA SER A 131 -6.17 2.83 -9.76
C SER A 131 -7.20 1.75 -9.47
N PRO A 132 -8.18 2.00 -8.59
CA PRO A 132 -9.24 1.01 -8.33
C PRO A 132 -10.08 0.73 -9.57
N THR A 133 -10.31 -0.55 -9.84
CA THR A 133 -11.16 -1.01 -10.95
C THR A 133 -12.43 -1.71 -10.45
N HIS A 134 -12.40 -2.22 -9.22
CA HIS A 134 -13.54 -2.88 -8.58
C HIS A 134 -13.42 -2.71 -7.06
N ILE A 135 -14.50 -2.32 -6.42
CA ILE A 135 -14.53 -2.11 -4.96
C ILE A 135 -15.72 -2.86 -4.38
N ARG A 136 -15.47 -3.63 -3.34
CA ARG A 136 -16.49 -4.32 -2.56
C ARG A 136 -16.36 -3.87 -1.10
N VAL A 137 -17.45 -3.45 -0.50
CA VAL A 137 -17.51 -3.06 0.91
C VAL A 137 -18.49 -3.94 1.65
N GLU A 138 -18.21 -4.10 2.93
CA GLU A 138 -19.05 -4.88 3.85
C GLU A 138 -19.06 -4.19 5.21
N SER A 139 -20.17 -4.29 5.90
CA SER A 139 -20.30 -3.70 7.25
C SER A 139 -21.01 -4.64 8.20
#